data_270130f49d61275d6ed8a8e4aef2feba
#
_entry.id   270130f49d61275d6ed8a8e4aef2feba
#
_cell.length_a   1.000
_cell.length_b   1.000
_cell.length_c   1.000
_cell.angle_alpha   90.00
_cell.angle_beta   90.00
_cell.angle_gamma   90.00
#
_symmetry.space_group_name_H-M   'P 1'
#
loop_
_entity.id
_entity.type
_entity.pdbx_description
1 polymer ?
#
loop_
_entity_poly.entity_id
_entity_poly.type
_entity_poly.pdbx_seq_one_letter_code
_entity_poly.pdbx_strand_id
1 'polypeptide(L)' 'MKKLIVQIGDKVKVDLNGKVQELEIVDESPADTNLGKISVQSPLAQAILGQYYPTRIMFTTPTGNVIDCQVLGLAV' A
#
# COMPACT_ATOMS: atom_id res chain seq x y z
N MET A 1 -18.03 -4.84 15.46
CA MET A 1 -17.58 -3.75 14.59
C MET A 1 -16.44 -4.24 13.74
N LYS A 2 -16.50 -4.02 12.44
CA LYS A 2 -15.52 -4.51 11.50
C LYS A 2 -14.31 -3.59 11.49
N LYS A 3 -13.11 -4.15 11.66
CA LYS A 3 -11.87 -3.39 11.59
C LYS A 3 -11.43 -3.32 10.13
N LEU A 4 -11.05 -2.13 9.70
CA LEU A 4 -10.62 -1.88 8.34
C LEU A 4 -9.09 -1.85 8.35
N ILE A 5 -8.48 -3.01 8.11
CA ILE A 5 -7.03 -3.20 8.15
C ILE A 5 -6.58 -3.70 6.79
N VAL A 6 -5.45 -3.18 6.30
CA VAL A 6 -4.87 -3.62 5.04
C VAL A 6 -4.30 -5.02 5.21
N GLN A 7 -4.70 -5.93 4.33
CA GLN A 7 -4.28 -7.33 4.35
C GLN A 7 -3.78 -7.76 2.99
N ILE A 8 -3.03 -8.88 2.97
CA ILE A 8 -2.57 -9.47 1.72
C ILE A 8 -3.79 -9.84 0.87
N GLY A 9 -3.73 -9.49 -0.41
CA GLY A 9 -4.82 -9.71 -1.34
C GLY A 9 -5.77 -8.54 -1.47
N ASP A 10 -5.66 -7.55 -0.60
CA ASP A 10 -6.50 -6.37 -0.68
C ASP A 10 -6.05 -5.46 -1.80
N LYS A 11 -7.03 -4.87 -2.48
CA LYS A 11 -6.79 -3.80 -3.43
C LYS A 11 -7.12 -2.49 -2.73
N VAL A 12 -6.11 -1.67 -2.53
CA VAL A 12 -6.25 -0.45 -1.74
C VAL A 12 -6.02 0.78 -2.60
N LYS A 13 -6.70 1.85 -2.23
CA LYS A 13 -6.52 3.14 -2.87
C LYS A 13 -5.62 3.98 -1.98
N VAL A 14 -4.52 4.46 -2.54
CA VAL A 14 -3.52 5.20 -1.79
C VAL A 14 -3.17 6.50 -2.52
N ASP A 15 -2.73 7.49 -1.76
CA ASP A 15 -2.20 8.73 -2.28
C ASP A 15 -0.71 8.75 -1.96
N LEU A 16 0.11 8.62 -2.99
CA LEU A 16 1.57 8.60 -2.86
C LEU A 16 2.12 9.95 -3.32
N ASN A 17 2.56 10.77 -2.36
CA ASN A 17 3.14 12.08 -2.63
C ASN A 17 2.24 12.95 -3.51
N GLY A 18 0.93 12.87 -3.29
CA GLY A 18 -0.05 13.64 -4.03
C GLY A 18 -0.62 12.94 -5.26
N LYS A 19 -0.18 11.71 -5.55
CA LYS A 19 -0.67 10.96 -6.70
C LYS A 19 -1.51 9.78 -6.23
N VAL A 20 -2.79 9.77 -6.57
CA VAL A 20 -3.72 8.70 -6.16
C VAL A 20 -3.53 7.49 -7.06
N GLN A 21 -3.38 6.33 -6.46
CA GLN A 21 -3.18 5.07 -7.17
C GLN A 21 -3.96 3.95 -6.47
N GLU A 22 -4.27 2.90 -7.23
CA GLU A 22 -4.85 1.67 -6.68
C GLU A 22 -3.79 0.59 -6.72
N LEU A 23 -3.56 -0.04 -5.57
CA LEU A 23 -2.52 -1.05 -5.42
C LEU A 23 -3.12 -2.34 -4.85
N GLU A 24 -2.69 -3.46 -5.39
CA GLU A 24 -3.04 -4.78 -4.88
C GLU A 24 -1.81 -5.42 -4.27
N ILE A 25 -1.91 -5.88 -3.02
CA ILE A 25 -0.80 -6.53 -2.34
C ILE A 25 -0.86 -8.01 -2.66
N VAL A 26 0.21 -8.52 -3.29
CA VAL A 26 0.30 -9.92 -3.68
C VAL A 26 1.39 -10.62 -2.88
N ASP A 27 1.14 -11.88 -2.52
CA ASP A 27 2.05 -12.64 -1.67
C ASP A 27 3.11 -13.37 -2.48
N GLU A 28 2.70 -14.23 -3.40
CA GLU A 28 3.63 -15.10 -4.10
C GLU A 28 3.77 -14.79 -5.58
N SER A 29 2.85 -14.03 -6.13
CA SER A 29 2.91 -13.66 -7.54
C SER A 29 3.98 -12.62 -7.77
N PRO A 30 4.62 -12.60 -8.95
CA PRO A 30 5.54 -11.52 -9.27
C PRO A 30 4.83 -10.17 -9.18
N ALA A 31 5.51 -9.21 -8.59
CA ALA A 31 4.99 -7.86 -8.56
C ALA A 31 4.95 -7.29 -9.97
N ASP A 32 3.87 -6.58 -10.28
CA ASP A 32 3.75 -5.90 -11.56
C ASP A 32 3.18 -4.51 -11.32
N THR A 33 4.08 -3.54 -11.26
CA THR A 33 3.67 -2.17 -10.96
C THR A 33 2.81 -1.57 -12.06
N ASN A 34 2.93 -2.07 -13.29
CA ASN A 34 2.05 -1.61 -14.39
C ASN A 34 0.60 -2.02 -14.15
N LEU A 35 0.39 -3.12 -13.43
CA LEU A 35 -0.96 -3.58 -13.08
C LEU A 35 -1.35 -3.17 -11.66
N GLY A 36 -0.53 -2.38 -10.99
CA GLY A 36 -0.79 -1.97 -9.63
C GLY A 36 -0.57 -3.06 -8.59
N LYS A 37 0.17 -4.11 -8.92
CA LYS A 37 0.44 -5.21 -8.00
C LYS A 37 1.80 -5.01 -7.35
N ILE A 38 1.82 -5.02 -6.01
CA ILE A 38 3.06 -4.87 -5.26
C ILE A 38 3.28 -6.10 -4.38
N SER A 39 4.54 -6.50 -4.25
CA SER A 39 4.90 -7.63 -3.43
C SER A 39 4.78 -7.29 -1.94
N VAL A 40 4.37 -8.28 -1.13
CA VAL A 40 4.34 -8.09 0.33
C VAL A 40 5.72 -7.78 0.88
N GLN A 41 6.78 -8.08 0.15
CA GLN A 41 8.14 -7.81 0.59
C GLN A 41 8.62 -6.41 0.22
N SER A 42 7.83 -5.66 -0.57
CA SER A 42 8.22 -4.31 -0.93
C SER A 42 8.12 -3.39 0.28
N PRO A 43 8.95 -2.33 0.34
CA PRO A 43 8.86 -1.37 1.45
C PRO A 43 7.49 -0.74 1.58
N LEU A 44 6.84 -0.44 0.46
CA LEU A 44 5.51 0.16 0.49
C LEU A 44 4.49 -0.80 1.10
N ALA A 45 4.50 -2.07 0.67
CA ALA A 45 3.56 -3.05 1.19
C ALA A 45 3.80 -3.26 2.68
N GLN A 46 5.05 -3.35 3.11
CA GLN A 46 5.36 -3.55 4.53
C GLN A 46 4.93 -2.35 5.36
N ALA A 47 4.96 -1.15 4.78
CA ALA A 47 4.55 0.04 5.50
C ALA A 47 3.05 0.09 5.73
N ILE A 48 2.24 -0.40 4.78
CA ILE A 48 0.79 -0.28 4.86
C ILE A 48 0.10 -1.54 5.38
N LEU A 49 0.75 -2.71 5.31
CA LEU A 49 0.14 -3.94 5.83
C LEU A 49 -0.10 -3.83 7.33
N GLY A 50 -1.30 -4.24 7.75
CA GLY A 50 -1.67 -4.20 9.16
C GLY A 50 -2.09 -2.83 9.65
N GLN A 51 -2.05 -1.81 8.81
CA GLN A 51 -2.50 -0.48 9.18
C GLN A 51 -4.00 -0.35 9.02
N TYR A 52 -4.61 0.40 9.94
CA TYR A 52 -6.01 0.77 9.76
C TYR A 52 -6.13 1.79 8.65
N TYR A 53 -7.27 1.82 7.99
CA TYR A 53 -7.53 2.86 7.00
C TYR A 53 -8.87 3.53 7.30
N PRO A 54 -8.96 4.86 7.01
CA PRO A 54 -7.93 5.68 6.37
C PRO A 54 -6.79 6.02 7.34
N THR A 55 -5.57 6.10 6.82
CA THR A 55 -4.42 6.48 7.61
C THR A 55 -3.36 7.13 6.71
N ARG A 56 -2.45 7.87 7.33
CA ARG A 56 -1.34 8.48 6.64
C ARG A 56 -0.06 8.02 7.29
N ILE A 57 0.85 7.49 6.49
CA ILE A 57 2.14 7.02 6.98
C ILE A 57 3.24 7.61 6.13
N MET A 58 4.41 7.75 6.73
CA MET A 58 5.62 8.16 6.01
C MET A 58 6.65 7.07 6.21
N PHE A 59 7.33 6.70 5.14
CA PHE A 59 8.37 5.68 5.25
C PHE A 59 9.54 6.05 4.33
N THR A 60 10.71 5.50 4.67
CA THR A 60 11.93 5.77 3.92
C THR A 60 12.26 4.53 3.10
N THR A 61 12.47 4.72 1.80
CA THR A 61 12.88 3.64 0.91
C THR A 61 14.35 3.29 1.15
N PRO A 62 14.81 2.11 0.68
CA PRO A 62 16.23 1.76 0.80
C PRO A 62 17.16 2.75 0.11
N THR A 63 16.67 3.51 -0.86
CA THR A 63 17.47 4.53 -1.54
C THR A 63 17.50 5.85 -0.79
N GLY A 64 16.84 5.95 0.37
CA GLY A 64 16.85 7.15 1.20
C GLY A 64 15.76 8.15 0.90
N ASN A 65 14.83 7.83 0.02
CA ASN A 65 13.70 8.72 -0.29
C ASN A 65 12.59 8.55 0.74
N VAL A 66 12.02 9.67 1.18
CA VAL A 66 10.88 9.65 2.07
C VAL A 66 9.60 9.67 1.23
N ILE A 67 8.72 8.70 1.47
CA ILE A 67 7.44 8.58 0.77
C ILE A 67 6.32 8.91 1.75
N ASP A 68 5.46 9.84 1.35
CA ASP A 68 4.24 10.18 2.09
C ASP A 68 3.10 9.39 1.47
N CYS A 69 2.61 8.40 2.20
CA CYS A 69 1.58 7.50 1.72
C CYS A 69 0.32 7.67 2.56
N GLN A 70 -0.76 8.06 1.92
CA GLN A 70 -2.06 8.15 2.57
C GLN A 70 -2.93 7.01 2.06
N VAL A 71 -3.30 6.10 2.97
CA VAL A 71 -4.17 4.97 2.63
C VAL A 71 -5.61 5.46 2.76
N LEU A 72 -6.32 5.51 1.63
CA LEU A 72 -7.66 6.08 1.57
C LEU A 72 -8.75 5.05 1.87
N GLY A 73 -8.51 3.78 1.53
CA GLY A 73 -9.49 2.72 1.75
C GLY A 73 -9.34 1.62 0.71
N LEU A 74 -10.31 0.73 0.67
CA LEU A 74 -10.33 -0.33 -0.33
C LEU A 74 -10.80 0.24 -1.68
N ALA A 75 -10.18 -0.24 -2.75
CA ALA A 75 -10.49 0.18 -4.10
C ALA A 75 -11.47 -0.82 -4.74
N VAL A 76 -12.66 -0.89 -4.20
CA VAL A 76 -13.70 -1.80 -4.70
C VAL A 76 -14.89 -1.05 -5.23
#